data_40632f3a9054f250434dfd21ee6adba6
#
_entry.id   40632f3a9054f250434dfd21ee6adba6
#
_cell.length_a   1.000
_cell.length_b   1.000
_cell.length_c   1.000
_cell.angle_alpha   90.00
_cell.angle_beta   90.00
_cell.angle_gamma   90.00
#
_symmetry.space_group_name_H-M   'P 1'
#
loop_
_entity.id
_entity.type
_entity.pdbx_description
1 polymer ?
#
loop_
_entity_poly.entity_id
_entity_poly.type
_entity_poly.pdbx_seq_one_letter_code
_entity_poly.pdbx_strand_id
1 'polypeptide(L)'
;MWEYNYTIQNDELMHYGIPGMRWGHRKARPITGGQSSSAAYLRMQKAKSNKKIASRSFNSAYRHDRSLIRRSQFDKADNKRSSQELMKAAQKSNKADMEYKKAKKAYKSVKKHEKQKVKDMKAKYSKEYLSGKSPASQAISKMLGTDKNYANIMYDMEKRGKVNKKWRD
;
A
#
# COMPACT_ATOMS: atom_id res chain seq x y z
N MET A 1 20.28 36.68 29.08
CA MET A 1 20.52 35.21 29.09
C MET A 1 19.14 34.56 29.02
N TRP A 2 18.73 34.12 27.84
CA TRP A 2 17.40 33.52 27.60
C TRP A 2 17.58 32.01 27.46
N GLU A 3 17.19 31.28 28.52
CA GLU A 3 17.17 29.83 28.52
C GLU A 3 15.90 29.37 27.82
N TYR A 4 16.04 28.77 26.62
CA TYR A 4 14.96 28.05 25.92
C TYR A 4 14.88 26.63 26.50
N ASN A 5 13.97 26.40 27.43
CA ASN A 5 13.56 25.04 27.81
C ASN A 5 12.76 24.41 26.70
N TYR A 6 13.42 23.62 25.84
CA TYR A 6 12.76 22.69 24.94
C TYR A 6 12.29 21.46 25.70
N THR A 7 11.12 21.50 26.26
CA THR A 7 10.40 20.27 26.57
C THR A 7 9.83 19.70 25.29
N ILE A 8 10.52 18.67 24.74
CA ILE A 8 9.98 17.85 23.64
C ILE A 8 8.84 17.03 24.24
N GLN A 9 7.63 17.55 24.24
CA GLN A 9 6.41 16.77 24.43
C GLN A 9 5.86 16.42 23.07
N ASN A 10 6.03 15.13 22.74
CA ASN A 10 5.17 14.32 21.90
C ASN A 10 4.73 14.88 20.54
N ASP A 11 5.40 14.43 19.45
CA ASP A 11 4.87 14.17 18.11
C ASP A 11 3.90 15.19 17.47
N GLU A 12 3.88 16.44 17.92
CA GLU A 12 3.15 17.51 17.27
C GLU A 12 4.13 18.40 16.50
N LEU A 13 4.36 18.04 15.23
CA LEU A 13 4.95 18.96 14.26
C LEU A 13 3.97 20.14 14.04
N MET A 14 4.18 21.21 14.79
CA MET A 14 3.45 22.46 14.62
C MET A 14 3.91 23.12 13.33
N HIS A 15 3.09 23.07 12.29
CA HIS A 15 3.31 23.89 11.11
C HIS A 15 2.99 25.34 11.42
N TYR A 16 3.98 26.22 11.25
CA TYR A 16 3.84 27.67 11.32
C TYR A 16 2.73 28.14 10.38
N GLY A 17 1.65 28.65 10.93
CA GLY A 17 0.65 29.39 10.19
C GLY A 17 -0.81 28.99 10.35
N ILE A 18 -1.15 27.80 10.88
CA ILE A 18 -2.56 27.41 11.09
C ILE A 18 -2.72 26.69 12.44
N PRO A 19 -3.21 27.40 13.49
CA PRO A 19 -3.52 26.77 14.75
C PRO A 19 -4.62 25.72 14.57
N GLY A 20 -4.36 24.47 14.97
CA GLY A 20 -5.38 23.41 14.98
C GLY A 20 -5.25 22.31 13.94
N MET A 21 -4.24 22.29 13.05
CA MET A 21 -3.99 21.14 12.19
C MET A 21 -3.24 20.02 12.95
N ARG A 22 -3.96 19.06 13.49
CA ARG A 22 -3.38 17.79 13.96
C ARG A 22 -2.95 16.95 12.76
N TRP A 23 -1.65 16.94 12.48
CA TRP A 23 -1.04 15.98 11.57
C TRP A 23 -0.94 14.63 12.28
N GLY A 24 -1.53 13.60 11.73
CA GLY A 24 -1.32 12.23 12.21
C GLY A 24 -2.55 11.34 12.30
N HIS A 25 -3.75 11.88 12.47
CA HIS A 25 -4.96 11.08 12.53
C HIS A 25 -5.82 11.20 11.26
N ARG A 26 -5.26 10.84 10.11
CA ARG A 26 -6.13 10.43 9.01
C ARG A 26 -6.77 9.12 9.44
N LYS A 27 -7.99 9.19 9.99
CA LYS A 27 -8.83 8.00 10.18
C LYS A 27 -8.70 7.16 8.93
N ALA A 28 -8.25 5.91 9.08
CA ALA A 28 -8.17 4.97 7.98
C ALA A 28 -9.54 4.92 7.32
N ARG A 29 -9.69 5.55 6.14
CA ARG A 29 -10.95 5.46 5.39
C ARG A 29 -11.22 4.00 5.10
N PRO A 30 -12.45 3.52 5.31
CA PRO A 30 -12.78 2.14 5.02
C PRO A 30 -12.44 1.81 3.56
N ILE A 31 -12.12 0.56 3.31
CA ILE A 31 -11.53 0.00 2.07
C ILE A 31 -12.44 0.11 0.83
N THR A 32 -13.58 0.75 0.93
CA THR A 32 -14.52 0.96 -0.15
C THR A 32 -14.12 2.20 -0.96
N GLY A 33 -13.40 2.00 -2.04
CA GLY A 33 -13.38 2.91 -3.18
C GLY A 33 -12.40 4.08 -3.19
N GLY A 34 -11.23 4.05 -2.47
CA GLY A 34 -10.33 5.20 -2.54
C GLY A 34 -8.92 5.03 -1.99
N GLN A 35 -8.45 3.80 -1.78
CA GLN A 35 -7.07 3.61 -1.34
C GLN A 35 -6.11 3.79 -2.50
N SER A 36 -5.12 4.68 -2.30
CA SER A 36 -3.99 4.77 -3.24
C SER A 36 -3.20 3.46 -3.22
N SER A 37 -2.60 3.10 -4.36
CA SER A 37 -1.73 1.92 -4.46
C SER A 37 -0.56 1.97 -3.48
N SER A 38 -0.09 3.16 -3.11
CA SER A 38 0.95 3.35 -2.10
C SER A 38 0.50 2.88 -0.70
N ALA A 39 -0.72 3.22 -0.27
CA ALA A 39 -1.25 2.77 1.02
C ALA A 39 -1.45 1.25 1.05
N ALA A 40 -1.97 0.68 -0.05
CA ALA A 40 -2.12 -0.78 -0.18
C ALA A 40 -0.76 -1.50 -0.21
N TYR A 41 0.26 -0.89 -0.85
CA TYR A 41 1.63 -1.39 -0.85
C TYR A 41 2.24 -1.41 0.54
N LEU A 42 2.12 -0.33 1.30
CA LEU A 42 2.64 -0.25 2.67
C LEU A 42 2.00 -1.31 3.58
N ARG A 43 0.68 -1.53 3.46
CA ARG A 43 0.00 -2.61 4.19
C ARG A 43 0.53 -3.99 3.82
N MET A 44 0.76 -4.23 2.53
CA MET A 44 1.36 -5.48 2.07
C MET A 44 2.78 -5.67 2.61
N GLN A 45 3.60 -4.62 2.65
CA GLN A 45 4.96 -4.67 3.21
C GLN A 45 4.92 -4.95 4.72
N LYS A 46 4.02 -4.29 5.47
CA LYS A 46 3.83 -4.56 6.90
C LYS A 46 3.41 -6.02 7.14
N ALA A 47 2.46 -6.52 6.37
CA ALA A 47 2.02 -7.92 6.49
C ALA A 47 3.14 -8.90 6.11
N LYS A 48 4.00 -8.57 5.13
CA LYS A 48 5.20 -9.36 4.77
C LYS A 48 6.21 -9.41 5.91
N SER A 49 6.46 -8.29 6.58
CA SER A 49 7.33 -8.21 7.75
C SER A 49 6.80 -9.06 8.90
N ASN A 50 5.51 -8.92 9.23
CA ASN A 50 4.85 -9.70 10.27
C ASN A 50 4.93 -11.21 9.99
N LYS A 51 4.70 -11.63 8.73
CA LYS A 51 4.89 -13.03 8.31
C LYS A 51 6.33 -13.50 8.57
N LYS A 52 7.35 -12.70 8.21
CA LYS A 52 8.76 -13.05 8.44
C LYS A 52 9.07 -13.22 9.92
N ILE A 53 8.55 -12.33 10.79
CA ILE A 53 8.71 -12.40 12.25
C ILE A 53 8.03 -13.66 12.80
N ALA A 54 6.78 -13.91 12.41
CA ALA A 54 6.03 -15.09 12.87
C ALA A 54 6.67 -16.40 12.43
N SER A 55 7.22 -16.47 11.20
CA SER A 55 7.95 -17.64 10.72
C SER A 55 9.26 -17.88 11.50
N ARG A 56 9.96 -16.81 11.87
CA ARG A 56 11.17 -16.93 12.71
C ARG A 56 10.83 -17.44 14.11
N SER A 57 9.77 -16.89 14.72
CA SER A 57 9.28 -17.34 16.02
C SER A 57 8.87 -18.82 15.98
N PHE A 58 8.16 -19.26 14.94
CA PHE A 58 7.82 -20.67 14.74
C PHE A 58 9.06 -21.55 14.62
N ASN A 59 10.03 -21.17 13.79
CA ASN A 59 11.27 -21.93 13.62
C ASN A 59 12.10 -22.02 14.91
N SER A 60 12.10 -20.96 15.71
CA SER A 60 12.74 -20.95 17.03
C SER A 60 12.05 -21.94 17.99
N ALA A 61 10.73 -21.86 18.10
CA ALA A 61 9.94 -22.79 18.93
C ALA A 61 10.12 -24.25 18.48
N TYR A 62 10.12 -24.50 17.17
CA TYR A 62 10.34 -25.83 16.61
C TYR A 62 11.75 -26.39 16.94
N ARG A 63 12.79 -25.56 16.83
CA ARG A 63 14.15 -25.96 17.20
C ARG A 63 14.28 -26.26 18.67
N HIS A 64 13.66 -25.45 19.52
CA HIS A 64 13.63 -25.64 20.95
C HIS A 64 12.95 -26.96 21.31
N ASP A 65 11.75 -27.20 20.82
CA ASP A 65 11.00 -28.45 21.01
C ASP A 65 11.83 -29.66 20.58
N ARG A 66 12.44 -29.61 19.38
CA ARG A 66 13.29 -30.71 18.87
C ARG A 66 14.57 -30.93 19.69
N SER A 67 15.14 -29.85 20.28
CA SER A 67 16.31 -29.96 21.16
C SER A 67 15.96 -30.65 22.48
N LEU A 68 14.78 -30.37 22.99
CA LEU A 68 14.26 -31.02 24.18
C LEU A 68 14.05 -32.52 23.92
N ILE A 69 13.42 -32.92 22.83
CA ILE A 69 13.23 -34.32 22.44
C ILE A 69 14.55 -35.10 22.37
N ARG A 70 15.63 -34.48 21.93
CA ARG A 70 16.95 -35.14 21.83
C ARG A 70 17.64 -35.34 23.16
N ARG A 71 17.34 -34.56 24.20
CA ARG A 71 18.04 -34.62 25.48
C ARG A 71 17.55 -35.73 26.40
N SER A 72 16.54 -36.51 26.01
CA SER A 72 15.98 -37.71 26.72
C SER A 72 15.72 -37.59 28.23
N GLN A 73 15.82 -36.38 28.78
CA GLN A 73 15.53 -36.06 30.18
C GLN A 73 14.22 -35.24 30.25
N PHE A 74 13.11 -35.86 29.81
CA PHE A 74 11.85 -35.16 29.71
C PHE A 74 11.03 -35.33 30.95
N ASP A 75 10.85 -34.22 31.64
CA ASP A 75 9.70 -34.06 32.50
C ASP A 75 8.42 -33.87 31.62
N LYS A 76 7.36 -34.69 31.90
CA LYS A 76 6.10 -34.64 31.14
C LYS A 76 5.51 -33.20 31.07
N ALA A 77 5.78 -32.39 32.11
CA ALA A 77 5.33 -31.00 32.18
C ALA A 77 6.03 -30.09 31.14
N ASP A 78 7.34 -30.23 30.97
CA ASP A 78 8.12 -29.43 30.02
C ASP A 78 7.76 -29.76 28.57
N ASN A 79 7.51 -31.04 28.28
CA ASN A 79 7.03 -31.45 26.95
C ASN A 79 5.67 -30.83 26.62
N LYS A 80 4.72 -30.82 27.57
CA LYS A 80 3.40 -30.22 27.37
C LYS A 80 3.50 -28.72 27.12
N ARG A 81 4.37 -27.99 27.85
CA ARG A 81 4.60 -26.53 27.67
C ARG A 81 5.21 -26.24 26.30
N SER A 82 6.27 -26.97 25.91
CA SER A 82 6.93 -26.81 24.62
C SER A 82 5.99 -27.06 23.45
N SER A 83 5.19 -28.13 23.50
CA SER A 83 4.18 -28.44 22.49
C SER A 83 3.11 -27.34 22.38
N GLN A 84 2.67 -26.78 23.51
CA GLN A 84 1.71 -25.66 23.50
C GLN A 84 2.30 -24.40 22.89
N GLU A 85 3.54 -24.07 23.19
CA GLU A 85 4.24 -22.94 22.59
C GLU A 85 4.41 -23.10 21.09
N LEU A 86 4.79 -24.29 20.65
CA LEU A 86 4.91 -24.63 19.23
C LEU A 86 3.55 -24.48 18.51
N MET A 87 2.47 -24.98 19.09
CA MET A 87 1.13 -24.81 18.51
C MET A 87 0.71 -23.34 18.43
N LYS A 88 0.96 -22.53 19.48
CA LYS A 88 0.68 -21.08 19.46
C LYS A 88 1.51 -20.37 18.40
N ALA A 89 2.79 -20.72 18.24
CA ALA A 89 3.66 -20.16 17.22
C ALA A 89 3.21 -20.53 15.80
N ALA A 90 2.77 -21.80 15.60
CA ALA A 90 2.20 -22.26 14.35
C ALA A 90 0.93 -21.49 13.97
N GLN A 91 -0.01 -21.31 14.92
CA GLN A 91 -1.22 -20.53 14.69
C GLN A 91 -0.93 -19.07 14.32
N LYS A 92 0.03 -18.42 15.02
CA LYS A 92 0.49 -17.05 14.70
C LYS A 92 1.10 -16.98 13.30
N SER A 93 1.91 -17.96 12.92
CA SER A 93 2.53 -18.03 11.59
C SER A 93 1.47 -18.21 10.49
N ASN A 94 0.52 -19.10 10.67
CA ASN A 94 -0.59 -19.30 9.72
C ASN A 94 -1.46 -18.06 9.58
N LYS A 95 -1.81 -17.39 10.69
CA LYS A 95 -2.57 -16.14 10.67
C LYS A 95 -1.82 -15.05 9.89
N ALA A 96 -0.55 -14.86 10.16
CA ALA A 96 0.28 -13.87 9.46
C ALA A 96 0.44 -14.18 7.96
N ASP A 97 0.50 -15.45 7.57
CA ASP A 97 0.51 -15.86 6.15
C ASP A 97 -0.82 -15.52 5.45
N MET A 98 -1.93 -15.78 6.11
CA MET A 98 -3.26 -15.44 5.60
C MET A 98 -3.43 -13.93 5.43
N GLU A 99 -2.99 -13.14 6.42
CA GLU A 99 -3.02 -11.67 6.35
C GLU A 99 -2.17 -11.15 5.20
N TYR A 100 -0.97 -11.71 5.01
CA TYR A 100 -0.12 -11.35 3.87
C TYR A 100 -0.78 -11.68 2.53
N LYS A 101 -1.38 -12.87 2.38
CA LYS A 101 -2.10 -13.27 1.17
C LYS A 101 -3.26 -12.32 0.86
N LYS A 102 -4.05 -11.91 1.89
CA LYS A 102 -5.14 -10.93 1.78
C LYS A 102 -4.60 -9.56 1.34
N ALA A 103 -3.56 -9.06 2.00
CA ALA A 103 -2.96 -7.77 1.68
C ALA A 103 -2.36 -7.75 0.25
N LYS A 104 -1.72 -8.84 -0.19
CA LYS A 104 -1.19 -9.00 -1.55
C LYS A 104 -2.30 -8.99 -2.61
N LYS A 105 -3.43 -9.68 -2.36
CA LYS A 105 -4.60 -9.64 -3.25
C LYS A 105 -5.17 -8.22 -3.35
N ALA A 106 -5.36 -7.55 -2.22
CA ALA A 106 -5.86 -6.18 -2.18
C ALA A 106 -4.94 -5.20 -2.94
N TYR A 107 -3.63 -5.29 -2.76
CA TYR A 107 -2.68 -4.47 -3.53
C TYR A 107 -2.79 -4.71 -5.04
N LYS A 108 -2.87 -5.98 -5.47
CA LYS A 108 -3.01 -6.31 -6.89
C LYS A 108 -4.31 -5.76 -7.49
N SER A 109 -5.43 -5.83 -6.76
CA SER A 109 -6.72 -5.31 -7.23
C SER A 109 -6.70 -3.79 -7.35
N VAL A 110 -6.15 -3.07 -6.36
CA VAL A 110 -6.03 -1.60 -6.42
C VAL A 110 -5.15 -1.18 -7.60
N LYS A 111 -4.00 -1.83 -7.79
CA LYS A 111 -3.10 -1.54 -8.92
C LYS A 111 -3.76 -1.82 -10.29
N LYS A 112 -4.57 -2.89 -10.39
CA LYS A 112 -5.34 -3.19 -11.61
C LYS A 112 -6.37 -2.09 -11.89
N HIS A 113 -7.09 -1.65 -10.86
CA HIS A 113 -8.09 -0.60 -10.97
C HIS A 113 -7.47 0.76 -11.34
N GLU A 114 -6.34 1.13 -10.74
CA GLU A 114 -5.61 2.35 -11.13
C GLU A 114 -5.16 2.30 -12.59
N LYS A 115 -4.61 1.16 -13.04
CA LYS A 115 -4.23 0.98 -14.44
C LYS A 115 -5.43 1.10 -15.39
N GLN A 116 -6.60 0.57 -14.98
CA GLN A 116 -7.81 0.67 -15.79
C GLN A 116 -8.28 2.12 -15.86
N LYS A 117 -8.33 2.84 -14.74
CA LYS A 117 -8.67 4.29 -14.72
C LYS A 117 -7.78 5.09 -15.65
N VAL A 118 -6.47 4.83 -15.65
CA VAL A 118 -5.53 5.52 -16.56
C VAL A 118 -5.87 5.20 -18.03
N LYS A 119 -6.19 3.94 -18.36
CA LYS A 119 -6.60 3.58 -19.71
C LYS A 119 -7.89 4.27 -20.14
N ASP A 120 -8.89 4.30 -19.25
CA ASP A 120 -10.19 4.91 -19.51
C ASP A 120 -10.05 6.42 -19.73
N MET A 121 -9.23 7.10 -18.91
CA MET A 121 -8.95 8.52 -19.09
C MET A 121 -8.23 8.80 -20.43
N LYS A 122 -7.20 8.02 -20.77
CA LYS A 122 -6.51 8.15 -22.05
C LYS A 122 -7.44 7.88 -23.23
N ALA A 123 -8.31 6.88 -23.14
CA ALA A 123 -9.31 6.59 -24.16
C ALA A 123 -10.31 7.75 -24.32
N LYS A 124 -10.70 8.41 -23.20
CA LYS A 124 -11.54 9.61 -23.26
C LYS A 124 -10.86 10.74 -24.03
N TYR A 125 -9.62 11.07 -23.71
CA TYR A 125 -8.87 12.13 -24.41
C TYR A 125 -8.61 11.80 -25.89
N SER A 126 -8.31 10.54 -26.22
CA SER A 126 -8.17 10.13 -27.62
C SER A 126 -9.48 10.31 -28.39
N LYS A 127 -10.63 9.94 -27.80
CA LYS A 127 -11.96 10.18 -28.43
C LYS A 127 -12.25 11.67 -28.60
N GLU A 128 -11.97 12.48 -27.61
CA GLU A 128 -12.14 13.93 -27.64
C GLU A 128 -11.31 14.57 -28.78
N TYR A 129 -10.05 14.16 -28.90
CA TYR A 129 -9.19 14.60 -29.99
C TYR A 129 -9.70 14.23 -31.39
N LEU A 130 -10.39 13.11 -31.53
CA LEU A 130 -10.90 12.61 -32.80
C LEU A 130 -12.29 13.18 -33.13
N SER A 131 -13.08 13.60 -32.15
CA SER A 131 -14.49 14.01 -32.33
C SER A 131 -14.68 15.21 -33.24
N GLY A 132 -13.69 16.12 -33.33
CA GLY A 132 -13.73 17.29 -34.23
C GLY A 132 -13.16 17.09 -35.61
N LYS A 133 -12.81 15.84 -36.00
CA LYS A 133 -12.11 15.55 -37.25
C LYS A 133 -12.98 14.74 -38.25
N SER A 134 -12.76 14.96 -39.54
CA SER A 134 -13.37 14.14 -40.58
C SER A 134 -12.92 12.67 -40.48
N PRO A 135 -13.73 11.70 -41.00
CA PRO A 135 -13.40 10.27 -40.93
C PRO A 135 -12.01 9.93 -41.50
N ALA A 136 -11.64 10.54 -42.63
CA ALA A 136 -10.31 10.36 -43.23
C ALA A 136 -9.19 10.88 -42.31
N SER A 137 -9.35 12.07 -41.72
CA SER A 137 -8.40 12.65 -40.78
C SER A 137 -8.29 11.86 -39.47
N GLN A 138 -9.39 11.25 -39.02
CA GLN A 138 -9.37 10.32 -37.88
C GLN A 138 -8.56 9.07 -38.19
N ALA A 139 -8.72 8.48 -39.38
CA ALA A 139 -7.96 7.31 -39.81
C ALA A 139 -6.45 7.61 -39.86
N ILE A 140 -6.06 8.72 -40.47
CA ILE A 140 -4.66 9.19 -40.51
C ILE A 140 -4.11 9.42 -39.09
N SER A 141 -4.88 10.09 -38.23
CA SER A 141 -4.48 10.34 -36.83
C SER A 141 -4.25 9.06 -36.03
N LYS A 142 -5.06 8.03 -36.22
CA LYS A 142 -4.89 6.72 -35.60
C LYS A 142 -3.68 5.98 -36.16
N MET A 143 -3.45 6.03 -37.46
CA MET A 143 -2.27 5.42 -38.10
C MET A 143 -0.96 6.04 -37.58
N LEU A 144 -0.92 7.37 -37.47
CA LEU A 144 0.25 8.10 -36.95
C LEU A 144 0.37 8.06 -35.42
N GLY A 145 -0.65 7.58 -34.71
CA GLY A 145 -0.68 7.53 -33.25
C GLY A 145 -0.77 8.91 -32.58
N THR A 146 -1.13 9.96 -33.34
CA THR A 146 -1.24 11.33 -32.80
C THR A 146 -2.34 11.47 -31.75
N ASP A 147 -3.42 10.71 -31.87
CA ASP A 147 -4.49 10.59 -30.88
C ASP A 147 -3.98 10.04 -29.52
N LYS A 148 -3.10 9.03 -29.57
CA LYS A 148 -2.47 8.45 -28.37
C LYS A 148 -1.46 9.41 -27.74
N ASN A 149 -0.67 10.11 -28.57
CA ASN A 149 0.26 11.11 -28.08
C ASN A 149 -0.46 12.27 -27.41
N TYR A 150 -1.53 12.79 -28.01
CA TYR A 150 -2.39 13.79 -27.40
C TYR A 150 -2.98 13.30 -26.06
N ALA A 151 -3.54 12.09 -26.03
CA ALA A 151 -4.09 11.51 -24.82
C ALA A 151 -3.05 11.35 -23.70
N ASN A 152 -1.78 11.04 -24.03
CA ASN A 152 -0.69 10.96 -23.05
C ASN A 152 -0.36 12.34 -22.50
N ILE A 153 -0.24 13.36 -23.35
CA ILE A 153 0.04 14.74 -22.96
C ILE A 153 -1.07 15.26 -22.04
N MET A 154 -2.33 15.10 -22.44
CA MET A 154 -3.49 15.55 -21.65
C MET A 154 -3.57 14.85 -20.30
N TYR A 155 -3.31 13.55 -20.26
CA TYR A 155 -3.23 12.80 -19.01
C TYR A 155 -2.12 13.30 -18.08
N ASP A 156 -0.93 13.57 -18.63
CA ASP A 156 0.19 14.08 -17.86
C ASP A 156 -0.05 15.53 -17.40
N MET A 157 -0.69 16.36 -18.21
CA MET A 157 -1.12 17.71 -17.83
C MET A 157 -2.16 17.66 -16.71
N GLU A 158 -3.15 16.78 -16.78
CA GLU A 158 -4.15 16.62 -15.71
C GLU A 158 -3.51 16.09 -14.42
N LYS A 159 -2.57 15.16 -14.54
CA LYS A 159 -1.82 14.64 -13.40
C LYS A 159 -0.96 15.71 -12.72
N ARG A 160 -0.35 16.60 -13.53
CA ARG A 160 0.41 17.76 -13.06
C ARG A 160 -0.50 18.93 -12.70
N GLY A 161 -1.58 19.10 -13.43
CA GLY A 161 -2.48 20.26 -13.48
C GLY A 161 -3.56 20.26 -12.42
N LYS A 162 -3.50 19.37 -11.42
CA LYS A 162 -4.01 19.75 -10.09
C LYS A 162 -3.29 21.00 -9.57
N VAL A 163 -2.27 21.46 -10.27
CA VAL A 163 -1.55 22.71 -10.04
C VAL A 163 -2.15 23.88 -10.84
N ASN A 164 -2.87 23.67 -11.95
CA ASN A 164 -3.22 24.75 -12.88
C ASN A 164 -4.71 24.82 -13.25
N LYS A 165 -5.61 24.76 -12.25
CA LYS A 165 -6.95 25.35 -12.43
C LYS A 165 -6.92 26.89 -12.66
N LYS A 166 -5.75 27.51 -12.43
CA LYS A 166 -5.53 28.95 -12.53
C LYS A 166 -5.30 29.49 -13.94
N TRP A 167 -5.21 28.62 -14.96
CA TRP A 167 -4.94 29.02 -16.35
C TRP A 167 -6.14 28.82 -17.29
N ARG A 168 -7.34 28.55 -16.75
CA ARG A 168 -8.58 28.38 -17.53
C ARG A 168 -9.59 29.52 -17.36
N ASP A 169 -9.25 30.54 -16.57
CA ASP A 169 -10.03 31.79 -16.41
C ASP A 169 -9.19 32.96 -17.05
#